data_3f25e0fce2b230228bba85e10b0a03b7
#
_entry.id   3f25e0fce2b230228bba85e10b0a03b7
#
_cell.length_a   1.000
_cell.length_b   1.000
_cell.length_c   1.000
_cell.angle_alpha   90.00
_cell.angle_beta   90.00
_cell.angle_gamma   90.00
#
_symmetry.space_group_name_H-M   'P 1'
#
loop_
_entity.id
_entity.type
_entity.pdbx_description
1 polymer ?
#
loop_
_entity_poly.entity_id
_entity_poly.type
_entity_poly.pdbx_seq_one_letter_code
_entity_poly.pdbx_strand_id
1 'polypeptide(L)'
;IYFWTNKDLKSRELEINIRKELGIKQQLLSPHEIHDLEPHIKQIYHGGVLYPDARHTRNPKKILLKIFDLFIKRGGHFEKKNVQSISFSEDNKPIINTDLNFFKFDKAVIACGAFSKKITDKLNEKIPLETEDVCSDCWNVQRQT
;
A
#
# COMPACT_ATOMS: atom_id res chain seq x y z
N ILE A 1 6.97 11.56 -10.01
CA ILE A 1 7.11 12.90 -9.39
C ILE A 1 5.97 13.10 -8.42
N TYR A 2 6.28 13.56 -7.20
CA TYR A 2 5.31 14.00 -6.21
C TYR A 2 5.27 15.52 -6.19
N PHE A 3 4.07 16.11 -6.24
CA PHE A 3 3.87 17.56 -6.21
C PHE A 3 3.34 17.99 -4.85
N TRP A 4 3.61 19.24 -4.45
CA TRP A 4 3.04 19.83 -3.25
C TRP A 4 2.65 21.30 -3.44
N THR A 5 1.73 21.77 -2.61
CA THR A 5 1.42 23.19 -2.40
C THR A 5 2.29 23.74 -1.27
N ASN A 6 2.35 25.07 -1.11
CA ASN A 6 3.17 25.69 -0.05
C ASN A 6 2.85 25.20 1.38
N LYS A 7 1.63 24.79 1.65
CA LYS A 7 1.23 24.27 2.97
C LYS A 7 1.81 22.88 3.28
N ASP A 8 2.11 22.12 2.26
CA ASP A 8 2.52 20.72 2.39
C ASP A 8 4.03 20.55 2.56
N LEU A 9 4.83 21.57 2.24
CA LEU A 9 6.29 21.45 2.27
C LEU A 9 6.82 21.09 3.66
N LYS A 10 6.35 21.77 4.72
CA LYS A 10 6.79 21.52 6.09
C LYS A 10 6.42 20.11 6.59
N SER A 11 5.24 19.62 6.24
CA SER A 11 4.82 18.26 6.62
C SER A 11 5.62 17.17 5.90
N ARG A 12 6.20 17.50 4.75
CA ARG A 12 6.99 16.56 3.94
C ARG A 12 8.49 16.58 4.21
N GLU A 13 8.99 17.60 4.93
CA GLU A 13 10.41 17.65 5.31
C GLU A 13 10.84 16.43 6.11
N LEU A 14 10.01 15.96 7.03
CA LEU A 14 10.28 14.74 7.80
C LEU A 14 10.40 13.51 6.88
N GLU A 15 9.48 13.35 5.96
CA GLU A 15 9.47 12.24 5.01
C GLU A 15 10.69 12.28 4.08
N ILE A 16 11.05 13.46 3.58
CA ILE A 16 12.22 13.68 2.73
C ILE A 16 13.51 13.34 3.51
N ASN A 17 13.62 13.76 4.76
CA ASN A 17 14.78 13.49 5.60
C ASN A 17 14.92 12.00 5.92
N ILE A 18 13.85 11.32 6.32
CA ILE A 18 13.85 9.87 6.57
C ILE A 18 14.30 9.11 5.32
N ARG A 19 13.78 9.45 4.15
CA ARG A 19 14.21 8.80 2.90
C ARG A 19 15.66 9.07 2.56
N LYS A 20 16.16 10.27 2.85
CA LYS A 20 17.58 10.61 2.66
C LYS A 20 18.47 9.78 3.58
N GLU A 21 18.10 9.63 4.85
CA GLU A 21 18.82 8.78 5.81
C GLU A 21 18.83 7.32 5.39
N LEU A 22 17.75 6.84 4.77
CA LEU A 22 17.66 5.50 4.19
C LEU A 22 18.40 5.34 2.86
N GLY A 23 19.13 6.36 2.40
CA GLY A 23 19.90 6.31 1.16
C GLY A 23 19.08 6.35 -0.13
N ILE A 24 17.80 6.73 -0.04
CA ILE A 24 16.92 6.84 -1.22
C ILE A 24 17.27 8.10 -2.00
N LYS A 25 17.65 7.93 -3.26
CA LYS A 25 17.93 9.05 -4.15
C LYS A 25 16.67 9.84 -4.42
N GLN A 26 16.76 11.15 -4.20
CA GLN A 26 15.67 12.08 -4.42
C GLN A 26 16.21 13.42 -4.89
N GLN A 27 15.47 14.07 -5.76
CA GLN A 27 15.79 15.38 -6.33
C GLN A 27 14.59 16.30 -6.10
N LEU A 28 14.82 17.39 -5.39
CA LEU A 28 13.82 18.45 -5.24
C LEU A 28 13.71 19.20 -6.55
N LEU A 29 12.49 19.46 -6.99
CA LEU A 29 12.19 20.14 -8.23
C LEU A 29 11.45 21.44 -7.96
N SER A 30 11.91 22.51 -8.61
CA SER A 30 11.18 23.77 -8.74
C SER A 30 9.95 23.61 -9.66
N PRO A 31 8.98 24.54 -9.63
CA PRO A 31 7.85 24.52 -10.55
C PRO A 31 8.25 24.53 -12.03
N HIS A 32 9.33 25.22 -12.38
CA HIS A 32 9.84 25.28 -13.74
C HIS A 32 10.38 23.93 -14.20
N GLU A 33 11.23 23.28 -13.40
CA GLU A 33 11.75 21.94 -13.70
C GLU A 33 10.65 20.88 -13.79
N ILE A 34 9.60 21.01 -13.00
CA ILE A 34 8.42 20.13 -13.11
C ILE A 34 7.72 20.34 -14.45
N HIS A 35 7.52 21.60 -14.84
CA HIS A 35 6.88 21.93 -16.11
C HIS A 35 7.67 21.40 -17.31
N ASP A 36 9.00 21.50 -17.27
CA ASP A 36 9.87 20.97 -18.31
C ASP A 36 9.78 19.45 -18.46
N LEU A 37 9.60 18.74 -17.33
CA LEU A 37 9.43 17.29 -17.32
C LEU A 37 8.01 16.85 -17.71
N GLU A 38 7.00 17.59 -17.30
CA GLU A 38 5.58 17.27 -17.46
C GLU A 38 4.78 18.47 -17.97
N PRO A 39 4.97 18.91 -19.23
CA PRO A 39 4.40 20.15 -19.76
C PRO A 39 2.87 20.13 -19.84
N HIS A 40 2.25 18.95 -19.80
CA HIS A 40 0.79 18.80 -19.89
C HIS A 40 0.08 18.92 -18.53
N ILE A 41 0.82 18.96 -17.42
CA ILE A 41 0.22 19.12 -16.09
C ILE A 41 -0.02 20.60 -15.81
N LYS A 42 -1.25 20.94 -15.42
CA LYS A 42 -1.59 22.30 -15.00
C LYS A 42 -0.71 22.75 -13.85
N GLN A 43 -0.12 23.94 -13.95
CA GLN A 43 0.80 24.50 -12.95
C GLN A 43 0.05 24.98 -11.68
N ILE A 44 -0.42 24.05 -10.88
CA ILE A 44 -1.04 24.30 -9.57
C ILE A 44 -0.11 23.91 -8.40
N TYR A 45 1.09 23.49 -8.71
CA TYR A 45 2.12 23.01 -7.76
C TYR A 45 3.15 24.10 -7.47
N HIS A 46 3.73 24.06 -6.27
CA HIS A 46 4.78 24.96 -5.81
C HIS A 46 6.15 24.28 -5.73
N GLY A 47 6.22 23.01 -5.98
CA GLY A 47 7.42 22.20 -6.03
C GLY A 47 7.11 20.74 -6.08
N GLY A 48 8.15 19.91 -6.15
CA GLY A 48 8.01 18.46 -6.19
C GLY A 48 9.27 17.73 -5.78
N VAL A 49 9.18 16.42 -5.66
CA VAL A 49 10.32 15.53 -5.52
C VAL A 49 10.29 14.46 -6.59
N LEU A 50 11.41 14.30 -7.27
CA LEU A 50 11.66 13.23 -8.21
C LEU A 50 12.46 12.12 -7.53
N TYR A 51 12.02 10.88 -7.68
CA TYR A 51 12.73 9.68 -7.28
C TYR A 51 13.26 8.98 -8.54
N PRO A 52 14.54 9.22 -8.93
CA PRO A 52 15.07 8.74 -10.23
C PRO A 52 15.07 7.22 -10.36
N ASP A 53 15.25 6.52 -9.22
CA ASP A 53 15.30 5.06 -9.18
C ASP A 53 13.92 4.41 -8.95
N ALA A 54 12.87 5.22 -8.77
CA ALA A 54 11.51 4.69 -8.61
C ALA A 54 11.03 4.01 -9.89
N ARG A 55 10.35 2.91 -9.73
CA ARG A 55 9.74 2.14 -10.83
C ARG A 55 8.30 1.83 -10.48
N HIS A 56 7.48 1.75 -11.49
CA HIS A 56 6.08 1.32 -11.34
C HIS A 56 5.76 0.23 -12.34
N THR A 57 4.76 -0.56 -12.04
CA THR A 57 4.25 -1.55 -12.98
C THR A 57 3.05 -1.01 -13.75
N ARG A 58 3.02 -1.25 -15.07
CA ARG A 58 1.88 -0.89 -15.91
C ARG A 58 0.65 -1.78 -15.67
N ASN A 59 0.86 -2.96 -15.10
CA ASN A 59 -0.21 -3.91 -14.89
C ASN A 59 -0.01 -4.69 -13.57
N PRO A 60 -0.40 -4.10 -12.42
CA PRO A 60 -0.29 -4.74 -11.11
C PRO A 60 -1.03 -6.08 -11.05
N LYS A 61 -2.21 -6.17 -11.69
CA LYS A 61 -3.02 -7.41 -11.76
C LYS A 61 -2.24 -8.55 -12.41
N LYS A 62 -1.53 -8.27 -13.51
CA LYS A 62 -0.75 -9.30 -14.22
C LYS A 62 0.40 -9.84 -13.37
N ILE A 63 1.05 -8.97 -12.58
CA ILE A 63 2.09 -9.41 -11.64
C ILE A 63 1.49 -10.29 -10.56
N LEU A 64 0.38 -9.85 -9.94
CA LEU A 64 -0.30 -10.62 -8.91
C LEU A 64 -0.70 -12.01 -9.41
N LEU A 65 -1.30 -12.09 -10.61
CA LEU A 65 -1.70 -13.38 -11.21
C LEU A 65 -0.49 -14.29 -11.44
N LYS A 66 0.64 -13.76 -11.93
CA LYS A 66 1.86 -14.57 -12.12
C LYS A 66 2.44 -15.07 -10.80
N ILE A 67 2.40 -14.26 -9.74
CA ILE A 67 2.84 -14.68 -8.40
C ILE A 67 1.90 -15.77 -7.87
N PHE A 68 0.60 -15.61 -8.06
CA PHE A 68 -0.40 -16.60 -7.68
C PHE A 68 -0.21 -17.93 -8.41
N ASP A 69 -0.01 -17.91 -9.72
CA ASP A 69 0.27 -19.12 -10.52
C ASP A 69 1.53 -19.83 -10.03
N LEU A 70 2.58 -19.07 -9.70
CA LEU A 70 3.82 -19.62 -9.15
C LEU A 70 3.60 -20.25 -7.76
N PHE A 71 2.80 -19.61 -6.92
CA PHE A 71 2.41 -20.11 -5.60
C PHE A 71 1.70 -21.48 -5.73
N ILE A 72 0.71 -21.57 -6.58
CA ILE A 72 -0.01 -22.84 -6.82
C ILE A 72 0.92 -23.92 -7.40
N LYS A 73 1.77 -23.58 -8.38
CA LYS A 73 2.75 -24.52 -8.96
C LYS A 73 3.76 -25.06 -7.94
N ARG A 74 4.02 -24.30 -6.87
CA ARG A 74 4.89 -24.71 -5.76
C ARG A 74 4.18 -25.47 -4.65
N GLY A 75 2.94 -25.90 -4.87
CA GLY A 75 2.13 -26.64 -3.90
C GLY A 75 1.36 -25.77 -2.90
N GLY A 76 1.29 -24.45 -3.15
CA GLY A 76 0.44 -23.57 -2.35
C GLY A 76 -1.03 -23.90 -2.52
N HIS A 77 -1.79 -23.77 -1.44
CA HIS A 77 -3.23 -24.00 -1.42
C HIS A 77 -3.97 -22.68 -1.21
N PHE A 78 -5.00 -22.44 -1.99
CA PHE A 78 -5.82 -21.21 -1.90
C PHE A 78 -7.27 -21.55 -1.60
N GLU A 79 -7.82 -20.92 -0.57
CA GLU A 79 -9.23 -20.97 -0.25
C GLU A 79 -9.81 -19.56 -0.13
N LYS A 80 -10.94 -19.33 -0.78
CA LYS A 80 -11.69 -18.10 -0.64
C LYS A 80 -12.67 -18.22 0.53
N LYS A 81 -12.29 -17.68 1.69
CA LYS A 81 -13.10 -17.71 2.91
C LYS A 81 -13.13 -16.34 3.59
N ASN A 82 -14.17 -16.10 4.35
CA ASN A 82 -14.31 -14.90 5.16
C ASN A 82 -13.72 -15.15 6.55
N VAL A 83 -12.55 -14.57 6.82
CA VAL A 83 -11.89 -14.66 8.13
C VAL A 83 -12.54 -13.71 9.11
N GLN A 84 -13.07 -14.26 10.20
CA GLN A 84 -13.75 -13.52 11.26
C GLN A 84 -12.79 -13.05 12.36
N SER A 85 -11.87 -13.92 12.75
CA SER A 85 -10.90 -13.66 13.81
C SER A 85 -9.74 -14.64 13.75
N ILE A 86 -8.70 -14.32 14.51
CA ILE A 86 -7.61 -15.23 14.82
C ILE A 86 -7.61 -15.43 16.33
N SER A 87 -7.40 -16.65 16.78
CA SER A 87 -7.16 -17.03 18.17
C SER A 87 -5.90 -17.88 18.25
N PHE A 88 -5.50 -18.25 19.46
CA PHE A 88 -4.34 -19.12 19.67
C PHE A 88 -4.77 -20.36 20.46
N SER A 89 -4.20 -21.50 20.09
CA SER A 89 -4.35 -22.74 20.83
C SER A 89 -3.42 -22.76 22.07
N GLU A 90 -3.58 -23.75 22.95
CA GLU A 90 -2.77 -23.93 24.16
C GLU A 90 -1.27 -24.01 23.86
N ASP A 91 -0.89 -24.59 22.70
CA ASP A 91 0.48 -24.68 22.19
C ASP A 91 0.91 -23.41 21.41
N ASN A 92 0.19 -22.30 21.61
CA ASN A 92 0.46 -20.98 21.02
C ASN A 92 0.51 -20.97 19.47
N LYS A 93 -0.24 -21.86 18.82
CA LYS A 93 -0.39 -21.88 17.36
C LYS A 93 -1.63 -21.09 16.92
N PRO A 94 -1.53 -20.31 15.82
CA PRO A 94 -2.66 -19.53 15.33
C PRO A 94 -3.79 -20.43 14.81
N ILE A 95 -5.01 -20.07 15.20
CA ILE A 95 -6.24 -20.65 14.72
C ILE A 95 -7.00 -19.57 13.96
N ILE A 96 -7.21 -19.81 12.67
CA ILE A 96 -7.97 -18.91 11.79
C ILE A 96 -9.44 -19.31 11.86
N ASN A 97 -10.27 -18.44 12.39
CA ASN A 97 -11.72 -18.66 12.49
C ASN A 97 -12.42 -18.02 11.29
N THR A 98 -13.20 -18.80 10.58
CA THR A 98 -14.04 -18.38 9.46
C THR A 98 -15.52 -18.49 9.85
N ASP A 99 -16.40 -18.06 8.98
CA ASP A 99 -17.86 -18.19 9.13
C ASP A 99 -18.34 -19.67 9.17
N LEU A 100 -17.57 -20.60 8.62
CA LEU A 100 -17.96 -22.01 8.50
C LEU A 100 -17.11 -22.96 9.35
N ASN A 101 -15.80 -22.71 9.43
CA ASN A 101 -14.82 -23.61 10.03
C ASN A 101 -13.68 -22.86 10.69
N PHE A 102 -12.85 -23.59 11.44
CA PHE A 102 -11.57 -23.09 11.92
C PHE A 102 -10.40 -23.93 11.37
N PHE A 103 -9.22 -23.29 11.26
CA PHE A 103 -8.01 -23.91 10.74
C PHE A 103 -6.84 -23.58 11.66
N LYS A 104 -6.10 -24.60 12.07
CA LYS A 104 -4.88 -24.43 12.89
C LYS A 104 -3.64 -24.48 11.98
N PHE A 105 -2.72 -23.55 12.19
CA PHE A 105 -1.48 -23.45 11.43
C PHE A 105 -0.28 -23.27 12.37
N ASP A 106 0.93 -23.50 11.88
CA ASP A 106 2.14 -23.23 12.64
C ASP A 106 2.44 -21.72 12.69
N LYS A 107 2.09 -20.98 11.64
CA LYS A 107 2.25 -19.53 11.52
C LYS A 107 1.14 -18.93 10.69
N ALA A 108 0.79 -17.69 10.97
CA ALA A 108 -0.16 -16.91 10.18
C ALA A 108 0.42 -15.53 9.85
N VAL A 109 0.08 -15.02 8.68
CA VAL A 109 0.43 -13.66 8.25
C VAL A 109 -0.87 -12.92 7.93
N ILE A 110 -1.08 -11.79 8.59
CA ILE A 110 -2.21 -10.90 8.31
C ILE A 110 -1.77 -9.92 7.22
N ALA A 111 -2.32 -10.05 6.02
CA ALA A 111 -2.01 -9.22 4.86
C ALA A 111 -3.29 -8.68 4.20
N CYS A 112 -4.22 -8.16 5.03
CA CYS A 112 -5.56 -7.76 4.62
C CYS A 112 -5.66 -6.25 4.29
N GLY A 113 -4.53 -5.55 4.06
CA GLY A 113 -4.51 -4.11 3.80
C GLY A 113 -5.21 -3.33 4.92
N ALA A 114 -6.08 -2.41 4.57
CA ALA A 114 -6.86 -1.61 5.51
C ALA A 114 -7.72 -2.43 6.50
N PHE A 115 -8.11 -3.65 6.12
CA PHE A 115 -8.90 -4.52 6.99
C PHE A 115 -8.08 -5.25 8.05
N SER A 116 -6.75 -5.19 7.99
CA SER A 116 -5.87 -5.85 8.98
C SER A 116 -6.19 -5.39 10.39
N LYS A 117 -6.46 -4.09 10.59
CA LYS A 117 -6.82 -3.51 11.89
C LYS A 117 -8.00 -4.22 12.56
N LYS A 118 -9.05 -4.58 11.81
CA LYS A 118 -10.22 -5.29 12.36
C LYS A 118 -9.88 -6.66 12.94
N ILE A 119 -8.82 -7.29 12.45
CA ILE A 119 -8.37 -8.60 12.94
C ILE A 119 -7.41 -8.40 14.10
N THR A 120 -6.47 -7.47 14.02
CA THR A 120 -5.48 -7.22 15.08
C THR A 120 -6.08 -6.60 16.32
N ASP A 121 -7.11 -5.76 16.22
CA ASP A 121 -7.83 -5.22 17.38
C ASP A 121 -8.45 -6.34 18.24
N LYS A 122 -8.89 -7.45 17.62
CA LYS A 122 -9.39 -8.63 18.34
C LYS A 122 -8.30 -9.44 19.04
N LEU A 123 -7.04 -9.22 18.67
CA LEU A 123 -5.86 -9.80 19.33
C LEU A 123 -5.27 -8.88 20.40
N ASN A 124 -5.91 -7.76 20.71
CA ASN A 124 -5.40 -6.67 21.53
C ASN A 124 -4.10 -6.05 21.02
N GLU A 125 -3.80 -6.24 19.72
CA GLU A 125 -2.66 -5.64 19.02
C GLU A 125 -3.11 -4.39 18.28
N LYS A 126 -2.69 -3.23 18.77
CA LYS A 126 -3.02 -1.94 18.14
C LYS A 126 -2.02 -1.59 17.06
N ILE A 127 -2.43 -1.67 15.82
CA ILE A 127 -1.64 -1.19 14.68
C ILE A 127 -2.14 0.21 14.30
N PRO A 128 -1.26 1.23 14.23
CA PRO A 128 -1.62 2.58 13.79
C PRO A 128 -1.83 2.60 12.26
N LEU A 129 -2.87 1.90 11.81
CA LEU A 129 -3.26 1.82 10.40
C LEU A 129 -4.45 2.75 10.18
N GLU A 130 -4.30 3.74 9.33
CA GLU A 130 -5.36 4.59 8.82
C GLU A 130 -5.59 4.30 7.34
N THR A 131 -6.83 4.37 6.90
CA THR A 131 -7.18 4.36 5.49
C THR A 131 -7.13 5.80 5.00
N GLU A 132 -6.22 6.11 4.09
CA GLU A 132 -6.40 7.31 3.28
C GLU A 132 -7.60 7.09 2.35
N ASP A 133 -8.59 7.96 2.40
CA ASP A 133 -9.62 8.02 1.38
C ASP A 133 -8.93 8.38 0.06
N VAL A 134 -8.68 7.37 -0.75
CA VAL A 134 -8.32 7.60 -2.15
C VAL A 134 -9.52 8.33 -2.75
N CYS A 135 -9.31 9.60 -3.10
CA CYS A 135 -10.32 10.48 -3.67
C CYS A 135 -11.11 9.71 -4.74
N SER A 136 -12.37 9.38 -4.42
CA SER A 136 -13.29 8.68 -5.33
C SER A 136 -13.47 9.44 -6.65
N ASP A 137 -13.18 10.73 -6.65
CA ASP A 137 -13.31 11.62 -7.79
C ASP A 137 -12.25 11.41 -8.87
N CYS A 138 -11.09 10.81 -8.52
CA CYS A 138 -10.04 10.47 -9.49
C CYS A 138 -10.44 9.32 -10.43
N TRP A 139 -11.43 8.50 -10.08
CA TRP A 139 -11.89 7.36 -10.88
C TRP A 139 -13.05 7.69 -11.82
N ASN A 140 -13.72 8.84 -11.66
CA ASN A 140 -14.85 9.23 -12.49
C ASN A 140 -14.46 9.90 -13.81
N VAL A 141 -13.18 10.23 -14.03
CA VAL A 141 -12.72 10.89 -15.27
C VAL A 141 -12.59 9.93 -16.46
N GLN A 142 -12.61 8.62 -16.27
CA GLN A 142 -12.40 7.64 -17.35
C GLN A 142 -13.67 6.95 -17.88
N ARG A 143 -14.87 7.40 -17.53
CA ARG A 143 -16.12 6.82 -18.05
C ARG A 143 -16.92 7.71 -19.00
N GLN A 144 -16.32 8.76 -19.53
CA GLN A 144 -16.96 9.59 -20.56
C GLN A 144 -16.07 9.63 -21.82
N THR A 145 -15.96 8.50 -22.52
CA THR A 145 -15.74 8.42 -23.97
C THR A 145 -16.26 7.09 -24.46
#